data_943a62de208733e0954b7da29952c1b5
#
_entry.id   943a62de208733e0954b7da29952c1b5
#
_cell.length_a   1.000
_cell.length_b   1.000
_cell.length_c   1.000
_cell.angle_alpha   90.00
_cell.angle_beta   90.00
_cell.angle_gamma   90.00
#
_symmetry.space_group_name_H-M   'P 1'
#
loop_
_entity.id
_entity.type
_entity.pdbx_description
1 polymer ?
#
loop_
_entity_poly.entity_id
_entity_poly.type
_entity_poly.pdbx_seq_one_letter_code
_entity_poly.pdbx_strand_id
1 'polypeptide(L)'
;MRYAAIDIGSNAVRLLIADIIVNEKEITFKKNTLVRVPLRLGDDAFLDKKISAKKADDLFKTMQAFRNLMDVYHVEDYMACATSAMREASNGPEMVKLIRSKANVNLEIVEGQREANIIYSSHIEQHLERKKNYLYIDVGGGSTELSVFSDGELVASRSFNL
;
A
#
# COMPACT_ATOMS: atom_id res chain seq x y z
N MET A 1 19.93 8.30 -0.52
CA MET A 1 18.92 8.03 0.53
C MET A 1 18.16 6.77 0.16
N ARG A 2 17.94 5.88 1.12
CA ARG A 2 17.25 4.61 0.87
C ARG A 2 15.94 4.56 1.66
N TYR A 3 14.85 4.32 0.96
CA TYR A 3 13.50 4.30 1.52
C TYR A 3 12.81 2.97 1.22
N ALA A 4 11.78 2.65 2.02
CA ALA A 4 10.94 1.51 1.78
C ALA A 4 9.46 1.87 1.76
N ALA A 5 8.68 1.05 1.05
CA ALA A 5 7.23 1.09 1.07
C ALA A 5 6.70 -0.32 1.33
N ILE A 6 5.79 -0.44 2.30
CA ILE A 6 5.04 -1.66 2.58
C ILE A 6 3.59 -1.44 2.18
N ASP A 7 3.10 -2.33 1.32
CA ASP A 7 1.71 -2.36 0.86
C ASP A 7 1.06 -3.66 1.33
N ILE A 8 0.04 -3.56 2.19
CA ILE A 8 -0.77 -4.69 2.64
C ILE A 8 -2.10 -4.67 1.89
N GLY A 9 -2.08 -5.30 0.72
CA GLY A 9 -3.26 -5.48 -0.11
C GLY A 9 -4.06 -6.74 0.23
N SER A 10 -5.24 -6.88 -0.37
CA SER A 10 -6.13 -8.02 -0.15
C SER A 10 -5.55 -9.35 -0.64
N ASN A 11 -4.80 -9.36 -1.75
CA ASN A 11 -4.20 -10.56 -2.32
C ASN A 11 -2.79 -10.84 -1.82
N ALA A 12 -1.97 -9.79 -1.69
CA ALA A 12 -0.57 -9.93 -1.34
C ALA A 12 -0.09 -8.75 -0.51
N VAL A 13 0.94 -9.03 0.27
CA VAL A 13 1.70 -8.03 1.00
C VAL A 13 3.02 -7.82 0.27
N ARG A 14 3.43 -6.57 0.08
CA ARG A 14 4.62 -6.20 -0.68
C ARG A 14 5.54 -5.31 0.14
N LEU A 15 6.85 -5.50 -0.03
CA LEU A 15 7.88 -4.59 0.42
C LEU A 15 8.69 -4.15 -0.80
N LEU A 16 8.71 -2.86 -1.06
CA LEU A 16 9.61 -2.23 -2.02
C LEU A 16 10.71 -1.51 -1.26
N ILE A 17 11.97 -1.73 -1.64
CA ILE A 17 13.12 -0.95 -1.19
C ILE A 17 13.74 -0.27 -2.41
N ALA A 18 13.97 1.05 -2.32
CA ALA A 18 14.51 1.84 -3.40
C ALA A 18 15.49 2.90 -2.91
N ASP A 19 16.50 3.21 -3.73
CA ASP A 19 17.35 4.37 -3.55
C ASP A 19 16.71 5.59 -4.24
N ILE A 20 16.57 6.68 -3.48
CA ILE A 20 16.14 7.97 -4.00
C ILE A 20 17.38 8.79 -4.34
N ILE A 21 17.47 9.19 -5.59
CA ILE A 21 18.54 10.01 -6.14
C ILE A 21 17.97 11.39 -6.42
N VAL A 22 18.44 12.38 -5.66
CA VAL A 22 18.04 13.77 -5.83
C VAL A 22 19.15 14.49 -6.58
N ASN A 23 18.86 14.94 -7.80
CA ASN A 23 19.70 15.83 -8.57
C ASN A 23 19.05 17.21 -8.62
N GLU A 24 19.81 18.27 -9.00
CA GLU A 24 19.31 19.65 -9.01
C GLU A 24 18.02 19.87 -9.83
N LYS A 25 17.67 18.97 -10.74
CA LYS A 25 16.54 19.10 -11.67
C LYS A 25 15.48 17.99 -11.54
N GLU A 26 15.83 16.86 -10.95
CA GLU A 26 14.94 15.68 -10.94
C GLU A 26 15.15 14.81 -9.70
N ILE A 27 14.04 14.26 -9.22
CA ILE A 27 14.04 13.18 -8.23
C ILE A 27 13.79 11.88 -8.99
N THR A 28 14.75 10.97 -8.94
CA THR A 28 14.60 9.64 -9.53
C THR A 28 14.71 8.56 -8.47
N PHE A 29 14.14 7.41 -8.72
CA PHE A 29 14.28 6.27 -7.82
C PHE A 29 14.83 5.05 -8.56
N LYS A 30 15.71 4.32 -7.90
CA LYS A 30 16.24 3.05 -8.36
C LYS A 30 15.76 1.94 -7.44
N LYS A 31 14.93 1.06 -7.97
CA LYS A 31 14.46 -0.10 -7.24
C LYS A 31 15.63 -1.04 -6.92
N ASN A 32 15.79 -1.39 -5.64
CA ASN A 32 16.76 -2.37 -5.17
C ASN A 32 16.12 -3.75 -5.03
N THR A 33 14.98 -3.81 -4.36
CA THR A 33 14.31 -5.09 -4.06
C THR A 33 12.80 -4.90 -4.02
N LEU A 34 12.08 -5.93 -4.47
CA LEU A 34 10.65 -6.07 -4.31
C LEU A 34 10.34 -7.48 -3.82
N VAL A 35 9.82 -7.58 -2.59
CA VAL A 35 9.35 -8.85 -2.02
C VAL A 35 7.83 -8.86 -2.07
N ARG A 36 7.24 -9.99 -2.49
CA ARG A 36 5.79 -10.19 -2.53
C ARG A 36 5.43 -11.48 -1.80
N VAL A 37 4.54 -11.38 -0.82
CA VAL A 37 4.03 -12.51 -0.04
C VAL A 37 2.51 -12.65 -0.27
N PRO A 38 2.02 -13.74 -0.88
CA PRO A 38 0.61 -13.89 -1.26
C PRO A 38 -0.23 -14.42 -0.08
N LEU A 39 -0.54 -13.56 0.90
CA LEU A 39 -1.30 -13.94 2.11
C LEU A 39 -2.81 -14.08 1.86
N ARG A 40 -3.36 -13.45 0.81
CA ARG A 40 -4.78 -13.47 0.46
C ARG A 40 -5.69 -13.11 1.64
N LEU A 41 -5.39 -11.99 2.32
CA LEU A 41 -6.17 -11.52 3.48
C LEU A 41 -7.64 -11.26 3.12
N GLY A 42 -7.90 -10.90 1.86
CA GLY A 42 -9.24 -10.63 1.34
C GLY A 42 -10.20 -11.81 1.46
N ASP A 43 -9.71 -13.05 1.30
CA ASP A 43 -10.56 -14.25 1.41
C ASP A 43 -11.29 -14.29 2.77
N ASP A 44 -10.59 -13.95 3.86
CA ASP A 44 -11.16 -13.92 5.20
C ASP A 44 -11.93 -12.60 5.46
N ALA A 45 -11.32 -11.47 5.12
CA ALA A 45 -11.86 -10.15 5.44
C ALA A 45 -13.21 -9.88 4.79
N PHE A 46 -13.42 -10.32 3.55
CA PHE A 46 -14.66 -10.06 2.82
C PHE A 46 -15.75 -11.06 3.14
N LEU A 47 -15.42 -12.34 3.38
CA LEU A 47 -16.39 -13.37 3.72
C LEU A 47 -16.75 -13.35 5.22
N ASP A 48 -15.73 -13.40 6.08
CA ASP A 48 -15.91 -13.59 7.53
C ASP A 48 -15.87 -12.27 8.31
N LYS A 49 -15.61 -11.14 7.63
CA LYS A 49 -15.39 -9.81 8.25
C LYS A 49 -14.31 -9.82 9.34
N LYS A 50 -13.41 -10.79 9.29
CA LYS A 50 -12.37 -10.98 10.28
C LYS A 50 -11.22 -11.79 9.69
N ILE A 51 -9.98 -11.33 9.84
CA ILE A 51 -8.79 -12.09 9.46
C ILE A 51 -8.58 -13.22 10.46
N SER A 52 -8.44 -14.46 9.96
CA SER A 52 -8.21 -15.65 10.77
C SER A 52 -6.91 -15.59 11.56
N ALA A 53 -6.84 -16.32 12.66
CA ALA A 53 -5.64 -16.38 13.50
C ALA A 53 -4.41 -16.85 12.73
N LYS A 54 -4.58 -17.80 11.78
CA LYS A 54 -3.50 -18.29 10.93
C LYS A 54 -2.95 -17.17 10.02
N LYS A 55 -3.81 -16.47 9.29
CA LYS A 55 -3.37 -15.38 8.40
C LYS A 55 -2.84 -14.18 9.18
N ALA A 56 -3.37 -13.94 10.38
CA ALA A 56 -2.83 -12.92 11.29
C ALA A 56 -1.40 -13.24 11.73
N ASP A 57 -1.12 -14.50 12.08
CA ASP A 57 0.24 -14.97 12.43
C ASP A 57 1.19 -14.90 11.21
N ASP A 58 0.72 -15.32 10.03
CA ASP A 58 1.49 -15.23 8.78
C ASP A 58 1.79 -13.76 8.41
N LEU A 59 0.84 -12.85 8.58
CA LEU A 59 1.06 -11.42 8.38
C LEU A 59 2.08 -10.87 9.39
N PHE A 60 1.96 -11.24 10.64
CA PHE A 60 2.89 -10.82 11.68
C PHE A 60 4.33 -11.27 11.36
N LYS A 61 4.54 -12.54 11.02
CA LYS A 61 5.85 -13.07 10.58
C LYS A 61 6.39 -12.35 9.35
N THR A 62 5.50 -12.02 8.41
CA THR A 62 5.86 -11.24 7.22
C THR A 62 6.35 -9.85 7.60
N MET A 63 5.70 -9.17 8.54
CA MET A 63 6.12 -7.84 9.00
C MET A 63 7.47 -7.90 9.73
N GLN A 64 7.71 -8.93 10.53
CA GLN A 64 9.03 -9.13 11.15
C GLN A 64 10.13 -9.35 10.11
N ALA A 65 9.87 -10.18 9.09
CA ALA A 65 10.81 -10.40 8.00
C ALA A 65 11.09 -9.09 7.22
N PHE A 66 10.06 -8.30 6.96
CA PHE A 66 10.21 -7.00 6.29
C PHE A 66 11.00 -6.01 7.13
N ARG A 67 10.77 -5.97 8.45
CA ARG A 67 11.57 -5.15 9.36
C ARG A 67 13.04 -5.52 9.30
N ASN A 68 13.37 -6.81 9.39
CA ASN A 68 14.74 -7.31 9.30
C ASN A 68 15.39 -6.99 7.95
N LEU A 69 14.64 -7.10 6.84
CA LEU A 69 15.13 -6.70 5.52
C LEU A 69 15.41 -5.19 5.46
N MET A 70 14.52 -4.35 5.96
CA MET A 70 14.76 -2.90 6.01
C MET A 70 16.03 -2.55 6.81
N ASP A 71 16.28 -3.26 7.92
CA ASP A 71 17.49 -3.06 8.72
C ASP A 71 18.76 -3.50 7.97
N VAL A 72 18.76 -4.67 7.32
CA VAL A 72 19.87 -5.17 6.50
C VAL A 72 20.18 -4.26 5.32
N TYR A 73 19.15 -3.70 4.72
CA TYR A 73 19.31 -2.74 3.60
C TYR A 73 19.64 -1.32 4.06
N HIS A 74 19.71 -1.06 5.37
CA HIS A 74 19.95 0.26 5.95
C HIS A 74 18.94 1.30 5.44
N VAL A 75 17.66 0.94 5.48
CA VAL A 75 16.56 1.83 5.11
C VAL A 75 16.48 2.98 6.11
N GLU A 76 16.51 4.21 5.62
CA GLU A 76 16.51 5.43 6.44
C GLU A 76 15.11 5.74 6.97
N ASP A 77 14.07 5.55 6.12
CA ASP A 77 12.67 5.76 6.51
C ASP A 77 11.75 4.93 5.62
N TYR A 78 10.51 4.70 6.06
CA TYR A 78 9.55 3.89 5.32
C TYR A 78 8.11 4.36 5.53
N MET A 79 7.25 4.01 4.58
CA MET A 79 5.80 4.09 4.71
C MET A 79 5.20 2.68 4.66
N ALA A 80 4.24 2.39 5.55
CA ALA A 80 3.52 1.13 5.55
C ALA A 80 2.01 1.39 5.58
N CYS A 81 1.32 0.95 4.52
CA CYS A 81 -0.12 1.13 4.34
C CYS A 81 -0.83 -0.21 4.22
N ALA A 82 -2.02 -0.29 4.79
CA ALA A 82 -2.95 -1.40 4.61
C ALA A 82 -4.26 -0.87 4.01
N THR A 83 -4.81 -1.60 3.06
CA THR A 83 -5.98 -1.18 2.30
C THR A 83 -7.23 -1.99 2.63
N SER A 84 -8.06 -2.30 1.65
CA SER A 84 -9.42 -2.83 1.80
C SER A 84 -9.55 -4.04 2.74
N ALA A 85 -8.70 -5.05 2.66
CA ALA A 85 -8.82 -6.22 3.54
C ALA A 85 -8.66 -5.88 5.03
N MET A 86 -7.68 -5.03 5.38
CA MET A 86 -7.49 -4.60 6.77
C MET A 86 -8.55 -3.61 7.23
N ARG A 87 -9.09 -2.80 6.32
CA ARG A 87 -10.17 -1.84 6.57
C ARG A 87 -11.49 -2.54 6.87
N GLU A 88 -11.81 -3.60 6.10
CA GLU A 88 -13.05 -4.38 6.24
C GLU A 88 -13.03 -5.38 7.41
N ALA A 89 -11.86 -5.78 7.86
CA ALA A 89 -11.74 -6.75 8.95
C ALA A 89 -11.99 -6.12 10.31
N SER A 90 -12.91 -6.69 11.09
CA SER A 90 -13.26 -6.24 12.46
C SER A 90 -12.05 -6.23 13.41
N ASN A 91 -11.06 -7.09 13.19
CA ASN A 91 -9.82 -7.16 13.96
C ASN A 91 -8.64 -6.41 13.33
N GLY A 92 -8.87 -5.66 12.24
CA GLY A 92 -7.83 -4.87 11.58
C GLY A 92 -7.09 -3.89 12.51
N PRO A 93 -7.80 -3.06 13.31
CA PRO A 93 -7.16 -2.15 14.26
C PRO A 93 -6.33 -2.85 15.35
N GLU A 94 -6.75 -4.03 15.80
CA GLU A 94 -6.00 -4.84 16.77
C GLU A 94 -4.69 -5.36 16.14
N MET A 95 -4.75 -5.81 14.89
CA MET A 95 -3.57 -6.27 14.15
C MET A 95 -2.55 -5.15 13.94
N VAL A 96 -2.99 -3.93 13.65
CA VAL A 96 -2.10 -2.76 13.56
C VAL A 96 -1.33 -2.55 14.87
N LYS A 97 -2.03 -2.59 16.01
CA LYS A 97 -1.40 -2.47 17.34
C LYS A 97 -0.40 -3.60 17.61
N LEU A 98 -0.76 -4.83 17.26
CA LEU A 98 0.09 -6.00 17.43
C LEU A 98 1.38 -5.90 16.56
N ILE A 99 1.24 -5.52 15.30
CA ILE A 99 2.36 -5.34 14.38
C ILE A 99 3.30 -4.25 14.91
N ARG A 100 2.74 -3.11 15.34
CA ARG A 100 3.53 -2.04 15.93
C ARG A 100 4.34 -2.50 17.15
N SER A 101 3.68 -3.17 18.08
CA SER A 101 4.31 -3.56 19.37
C SER A 101 5.35 -4.65 19.24
N LYS A 102 5.16 -5.61 18.32
CA LYS A 102 5.98 -6.83 18.22
C LYS A 102 6.93 -6.85 17.02
N ALA A 103 6.55 -6.23 15.90
CA ALA A 103 7.37 -6.16 14.70
C ALA A 103 8.06 -4.78 14.53
N ASN A 104 7.75 -3.80 15.38
CA ASN A 104 8.24 -2.43 15.29
C ASN A 104 8.02 -1.81 13.89
N VAL A 105 6.83 -2.07 13.32
CA VAL A 105 6.39 -1.48 12.05
C VAL A 105 5.18 -0.60 12.31
N ASN A 106 5.30 0.68 11.99
CA ASN A 106 4.19 1.62 12.03
C ASN A 106 3.35 1.45 10.78
N LEU A 107 2.21 0.76 10.93
CA LEU A 107 1.26 0.47 9.88
C LEU A 107 0.05 1.40 10.00
N GLU A 108 -0.39 1.99 8.88
CA GLU A 108 -1.60 2.79 8.79
C GLU A 108 -2.64 2.08 7.91
N ILE A 109 -3.89 2.00 8.38
CA ILE A 109 -5.02 1.60 7.52
C ILE A 109 -5.47 2.85 6.78
N VAL A 110 -5.35 2.86 5.45
CA VAL A 110 -5.68 4.02 4.62
C VAL A 110 -7.12 3.95 4.11
N GLU A 111 -7.79 5.08 4.13
CA GLU A 111 -9.09 5.25 3.51
C GLU A 111 -8.96 5.32 1.97
N GLY A 112 -10.02 4.89 1.25
CA GLY A 112 -9.98 4.84 -0.22
C GLY A 112 -9.62 6.17 -0.88
N GLN A 113 -10.05 7.31 -0.32
CA GLN A 113 -9.66 8.63 -0.82
C GLN A 113 -8.15 8.89 -0.69
N ARG A 114 -7.53 8.47 0.42
CA ARG A 114 -6.09 8.64 0.62
C ARG A 114 -5.30 7.66 -0.25
N GLU A 115 -5.80 6.45 -0.44
CA GLU A 115 -5.25 5.46 -1.38
C GLU A 115 -5.20 6.03 -2.80
N ALA A 116 -6.32 6.62 -3.29
CA ALA A 116 -6.37 7.31 -4.56
C ALA A 116 -5.36 8.47 -4.67
N ASN A 117 -5.18 9.26 -3.62
CA ASN A 117 -4.20 10.35 -3.61
C ASN A 117 -2.74 9.84 -3.66
N ILE A 118 -2.43 8.72 -3.00
CA ILE A 118 -1.09 8.09 -3.07
C ILE A 118 -0.81 7.60 -4.49
N ILE A 119 -1.80 6.97 -5.13
CA ILE A 119 -1.70 6.52 -6.53
C ILE A 119 -1.50 7.73 -7.45
N TYR A 120 -2.26 8.80 -7.26
CA TYR A 120 -2.14 10.03 -8.05
C TYR A 120 -0.74 10.64 -7.97
N SER A 121 -0.19 10.81 -6.77
CA SER A 121 1.14 11.38 -6.57
C SER A 121 2.28 10.48 -7.11
N SER A 122 2.01 9.22 -7.44
CA SER A 122 3.02 8.26 -7.91
C SER A 122 3.26 8.23 -9.42
N HIS A 123 3.15 9.35 -10.16
CA HIS A 123 3.47 9.54 -11.59
C HIS A 123 2.32 9.57 -12.61
N ILE A 124 1.09 9.40 -12.22
CA ILE A 124 -0.03 9.58 -13.18
C ILE A 124 0.00 11.01 -13.72
N GLU A 125 0.29 11.99 -12.84
CA GLU A 125 0.36 13.41 -13.19
C GLU A 125 1.33 13.72 -14.34
N GLN A 126 2.47 13.03 -14.43
CA GLN A 126 3.47 13.24 -15.47
C GLN A 126 3.07 12.69 -16.85
N HIS A 127 2.11 11.76 -16.88
CA HIS A 127 1.64 11.11 -18.10
C HIS A 127 0.30 11.66 -18.60
N LEU A 128 -0.33 12.56 -17.82
CA LEU A 128 -1.60 13.18 -18.20
C LEU A 128 -1.35 14.43 -19.06
N GLU A 129 -1.87 14.45 -20.27
CA GLU A 129 -1.94 15.65 -21.06
C GLU A 129 -2.98 16.60 -20.43
N ARG A 130 -2.59 17.82 -20.03
CA ARG A 130 -3.44 18.80 -19.32
C ARG A 130 -4.76 19.17 -20.01
N LYS A 131 -4.91 18.84 -21.28
CA LYS A 131 -6.13 19.17 -22.07
C LYS A 131 -7.07 17.99 -22.27
N LYS A 132 -6.80 16.86 -21.61
CA LYS A 132 -7.61 15.64 -21.74
C LYS A 132 -8.18 15.22 -20.39
N ASN A 133 -9.35 14.58 -20.46
CA ASN A 133 -9.97 13.93 -19.31
C ASN A 133 -9.58 12.45 -19.30
N TYR A 134 -9.28 11.92 -18.12
CA TYR A 134 -8.88 10.52 -17.94
C TYR A 134 -9.75 9.86 -16.88
N LEU A 135 -10.10 8.61 -17.14
CA LEU A 135 -10.65 7.70 -16.13
C LEU A 135 -9.56 6.67 -15.79
N TYR A 136 -9.11 6.71 -14.56
CA TYR A 136 -8.22 5.70 -14.01
C TYR A 136 -9.05 4.64 -13.28
N ILE A 137 -8.81 3.39 -13.61
CA ILE A 137 -9.49 2.22 -13.02
C ILE A 137 -8.44 1.35 -12.37
N ASP A 138 -8.49 1.21 -11.05
CA ASP A 138 -7.66 0.29 -10.29
C ASP A 138 -8.52 -0.86 -9.77
N VAL A 139 -8.23 -2.08 -10.23
CA VAL A 139 -8.95 -3.28 -9.84
C VAL A 139 -8.11 -4.05 -8.83
N GLY A 140 -8.47 -3.88 -7.57
CA GLY A 140 -7.87 -4.60 -6.45
C GLY A 140 -8.47 -5.99 -6.22
N GLY A 141 -8.03 -6.66 -5.15
CA GLY A 141 -8.54 -7.99 -4.77
C GLY A 141 -9.84 -7.96 -3.95
N GLY A 142 -10.40 -6.79 -3.67
CA GLY A 142 -11.62 -6.63 -2.87
C GLY A 142 -12.31 -5.29 -3.05
N SER A 143 -11.70 -4.42 -3.85
CA SER A 143 -12.30 -3.14 -4.25
C SER A 143 -11.86 -2.78 -5.67
N THR A 144 -12.65 -1.92 -6.29
CA THR A 144 -12.30 -1.25 -7.55
C THR A 144 -12.39 0.24 -7.34
N GLU A 145 -11.30 0.93 -7.56
CA GLU A 145 -11.22 2.38 -7.46
C GLU A 145 -11.37 3.01 -8.84
N LEU A 146 -12.30 3.96 -8.94
CA LEU A 146 -12.49 4.79 -10.15
C LEU A 146 -12.08 6.21 -9.81
N SER A 147 -11.12 6.77 -10.55
CA SER A 147 -10.66 8.14 -10.38
C SER A 147 -10.74 8.91 -11.69
N VAL A 148 -11.41 10.07 -11.68
CA VAL A 148 -11.56 10.95 -12.83
C VAL A 148 -10.58 12.10 -12.70
N PHE A 149 -9.80 12.32 -13.73
CA PHE A 149 -8.87 13.44 -13.85
C PHE A 149 -9.30 14.36 -14.99
N SER A 150 -9.28 15.66 -14.74
CA SER A 150 -9.53 16.71 -15.72
C SER A 150 -8.49 17.81 -15.54
N ASP A 151 -7.93 18.32 -16.64
CA ASP A 151 -6.87 19.34 -16.64
C ASP A 151 -5.65 19.00 -15.77
N GLY A 152 -5.38 17.70 -15.57
CA GLY A 152 -4.29 17.19 -14.74
C GLY A 152 -4.60 17.15 -13.23
N GLU A 153 -5.84 17.41 -12.82
CA GLU A 153 -6.27 17.37 -11.41
C GLU A 153 -7.27 16.25 -11.15
N LEU A 154 -7.25 15.68 -9.95
CA LEU A 154 -8.25 14.70 -9.50
C LEU A 154 -9.57 15.39 -9.21
N VAL A 155 -10.60 15.15 -10.04
CA VAL A 155 -11.91 15.77 -9.93
C VAL A 155 -12.87 14.94 -9.07
N ALA A 156 -12.81 13.62 -9.19
CA ALA A 156 -13.64 12.71 -8.43
C ALA A 156 -12.94 11.34 -8.25
N SER A 157 -13.17 10.71 -7.12
CA SER A 157 -12.76 9.34 -6.88
C SER A 157 -13.84 8.58 -6.11
N ARG A 158 -14.05 7.30 -6.48
CA ARG A 158 -14.94 6.38 -5.77
C ARG A 158 -14.33 5.01 -5.69
N SER A 159 -14.47 4.37 -4.52
CA SER A 159 -14.14 2.97 -4.29
C SER A 159 -15.43 2.15 -4.23
N PHE A 160 -15.44 1.00 -4.88
CA PHE A 160 -16.53 0.04 -4.91
C PHE A 160 -16.00 -1.28 -4.36
N ASN A 161 -16.66 -1.83 -3.36
CA ASN A 161 -16.36 -3.16 -2.86
C ASN A 161 -16.83 -4.22 -3.87
N LEU A 162 -15.99 -5.24 -4.10
CA LEU A 162 -16.28 -6.39 -4.98
C LEU A 162 -16.97 -7.49 -4.19
#